data_375fcbe57e3bbb719a2d0a5d9f4898f4
#
_entry.id   375fcbe57e3bbb719a2d0a5d9f4898f4
#
_cell.length_a   1.000
_cell.length_b   1.000
_cell.length_c   1.000
_cell.angle_alpha   90.00
_cell.angle_beta   90.00
_cell.angle_gamma   90.00
#
_symmetry.space_group_name_H-M   'P 1'
#
loop_
_entity.id
_entity.type
_entity.pdbx_description
1 polymer ?
#
loop_
_entity_poly.entity_id
_entity_poly.type
_entity_poly.pdbx_seq_one_letter_code
_entity_poly.pdbx_strand_id
1 'polypeptide(L)'
;MRPDTLSKLAVSVAICAAAASSVAVGLANSRINDLEIQRDIYKSRAEDWEGTAGIVAQYADDLADELKIRSKLDEKLDVEYAGIFKCTAYCTEKWPHICGTGTGITASGQPIQADVTVAADQTLLPYGTVVYIEGVGIRIVQDKGAGVQGNHIDVAVSGSHEDALKWTGYGEHRVWIIKETD
;
A
#
# COMPACT_ATOMS: atom_id res chain seq x y z
N MET A 1 -21.08 38.65 1.64
CA MET A 1 -20.35 37.42 1.27
C MET A 1 -21.20 36.23 1.70
N ARG A 2 -21.51 35.30 0.78
CA ARG A 2 -22.37 34.15 1.09
C ARG A 2 -21.61 33.15 1.96
N PRO A 3 -22.25 32.54 2.97
CA PRO A 3 -21.56 31.60 3.91
C PRO A 3 -20.90 30.40 3.21
N ASP A 4 -21.37 30.05 2.00
CA ASP A 4 -20.81 28.94 1.19
C ASP A 4 -19.38 29.16 0.66
N THR A 5 -18.94 30.42 0.54
CA THR A 5 -17.60 30.77 0.05
C THR A 5 -16.55 30.65 1.15
N LEU A 6 -16.90 30.89 2.40
CA LEU A 6 -16.00 30.76 3.53
C LEU A 6 -15.78 29.30 3.92
N SER A 7 -16.80 28.44 3.80
CA SER A 7 -16.65 27.00 4.06
C SER A 7 -15.78 26.33 2.98
N LYS A 8 -15.90 26.75 1.71
CA LYS A 8 -15.05 26.24 0.62
C LYS A 8 -13.58 26.70 0.73
N LEU A 9 -13.35 27.95 1.20
CA LEU A 9 -11.99 28.44 1.44
C LEU A 9 -11.32 27.73 2.63
N ALA A 10 -12.06 27.47 3.71
CA ALA A 10 -11.55 26.75 4.88
C ALA A 10 -11.17 25.29 4.54
N VAL A 11 -11.99 24.63 3.70
CA VAL A 11 -11.68 23.26 3.22
C VAL A 11 -10.45 23.26 2.30
N SER A 12 -10.28 24.28 1.43
CA SER A 12 -9.12 24.36 0.54
C SER A 12 -7.80 24.65 1.30
N VAL A 13 -7.84 25.49 2.33
CA VAL A 13 -6.66 25.81 3.16
C VAL A 13 -6.28 24.63 4.05
N ALA A 14 -7.25 23.87 4.59
CA ALA A 14 -6.99 22.64 5.35
C ALA A 14 -6.37 21.53 4.48
N ILE A 15 -6.80 21.41 3.22
CA ILE A 15 -6.26 20.44 2.26
C ILE A 15 -4.81 20.80 1.86
N CYS A 16 -4.48 22.08 1.67
CA CYS A 16 -3.11 22.50 1.36
C CYS A 16 -2.15 22.37 2.55
N ALA A 17 -2.59 22.56 3.77
CA ALA A 17 -1.78 22.36 4.97
C ALA A 17 -1.59 20.87 5.31
N ALA A 18 -2.59 20.03 4.96
CA ALA A 18 -2.54 18.58 5.13
C ALA A 18 -1.72 17.86 4.04
N ALA A 19 -1.47 18.48 2.89
CA ALA A 19 -0.76 17.88 1.76
C ALA A 19 0.73 17.58 2.02
N ALA A 20 1.31 18.13 3.07
CA ALA A 20 2.72 17.91 3.44
C ALA A 20 2.94 16.73 4.41
N SER A 21 1.88 16.21 5.05
CA SER A 21 2.03 15.12 6.04
C SER A 21 1.15 13.89 5.79
N SER A 22 0.52 13.74 4.60
CA SER A 22 -0.64 12.90 4.62
C SER A 22 -1.08 12.17 3.34
N VAL A 23 -0.17 11.56 2.61
CA VAL A 23 -0.64 10.56 1.62
C VAL A 23 -1.15 9.30 2.32
N ALA A 24 -0.52 8.88 3.40
CA ALA A 24 -1.04 7.78 4.24
C ALA A 24 -2.42 8.13 4.85
N VAL A 25 -2.59 9.38 5.32
CA VAL A 25 -3.88 9.88 5.81
C VAL A 25 -4.90 9.97 4.66
N GLY A 26 -4.51 10.36 3.45
CA GLY A 26 -5.39 10.41 2.28
C GLY A 26 -5.90 9.03 1.87
N LEU A 27 -5.02 8.03 1.85
CA LEU A 27 -5.40 6.65 1.55
C LEU A 27 -6.22 6.03 2.70
N ALA A 28 -5.86 6.35 3.95
CA ALA A 28 -6.63 5.97 5.11
C ALA A 28 -8.04 6.60 5.09
N ASN A 29 -8.13 7.89 4.77
CA ASN A 29 -9.41 8.58 4.68
C ASN A 29 -10.26 8.12 3.49
N SER A 30 -9.65 7.79 2.34
CA SER A 30 -10.37 7.17 1.22
C SER A 30 -10.98 5.83 1.63
N ARG A 31 -10.20 4.99 2.33
CA ARG A 31 -10.69 3.69 2.81
C ARG A 31 -11.74 3.84 3.91
N ILE A 32 -11.60 4.84 4.80
CA ILE A 32 -12.60 5.19 5.80
C ILE A 32 -13.90 5.63 5.12
N ASN A 33 -13.84 6.52 4.12
CA ASN A 33 -15.01 6.95 3.38
C ASN A 33 -15.71 5.79 2.65
N ASP A 34 -14.95 4.88 2.00
CA ASP A 34 -15.53 3.69 1.37
C ASP A 34 -16.25 2.79 2.37
N LEU A 35 -15.64 2.61 3.55
CA LEU A 35 -16.23 1.80 4.62
C LEU A 35 -17.45 2.48 5.27
N GLU A 36 -17.45 3.81 5.38
CA GLU A 36 -18.60 4.58 5.86
C GLU A 36 -19.76 4.51 4.87
N ILE A 37 -19.51 4.62 3.57
CA ILE A 37 -20.53 4.47 2.52
C ILE A 37 -21.10 3.04 2.55
N GLN A 38 -20.26 2.01 2.67
CA GLN A 38 -20.73 0.62 2.79
C GLN A 38 -21.59 0.43 4.04
N ARG A 39 -21.15 0.96 5.19
CA ARG A 39 -21.92 0.94 6.43
C ARG A 39 -23.31 1.56 6.24
N ASP A 40 -23.39 2.70 5.58
CA ASP A 40 -24.65 3.43 5.40
C ASP A 40 -25.60 2.71 4.44
N ILE A 41 -25.05 2.08 3.38
CA ILE A 41 -25.80 1.21 2.46
C ILE A 41 -26.37 -0.01 3.19
N TYR A 42 -25.53 -0.68 4.03
CA TYR A 42 -25.99 -1.84 4.80
C TYR A 42 -27.01 -1.44 5.87
N LYS A 43 -26.84 -0.28 6.49
CA LYS A 43 -27.77 0.26 7.47
C LYS A 43 -29.14 0.55 6.88
N SER A 44 -29.19 1.20 5.69
CA SER A 44 -30.42 1.46 4.95
C SER A 44 -31.14 0.16 4.53
N ARG A 45 -30.37 -0.87 4.13
CA ARG A 45 -30.94 -2.19 3.79
C ARG A 45 -31.44 -2.96 5.02
N ALA A 46 -30.88 -2.70 6.20
CA ALA A 46 -31.30 -3.36 7.44
C ALA A 46 -32.59 -2.80 7.99
N GLU A 47 -32.92 -1.53 7.70
CA GLU A 47 -34.19 -0.91 8.06
C GLU A 47 -35.38 -1.56 7.31
N ASP A 48 -35.10 -2.16 6.14
CA ASP A 48 -36.11 -2.85 5.34
C ASP A 48 -36.28 -4.37 5.72
N TRP A 49 -35.42 -4.91 6.59
CA TRP A 49 -35.45 -6.35 6.91
C TRP A 49 -35.19 -6.62 8.41
N GLU A 50 -36.22 -7.05 9.16
CA GLU A 50 -36.13 -7.44 10.59
C GLU A 50 -35.07 -8.53 10.90
N GLY A 51 -34.56 -9.25 9.87
CA GLY A 51 -33.54 -10.31 10.00
C GLY A 51 -32.08 -9.84 9.91
N THR A 52 -31.83 -8.59 9.47
CA THR A 52 -30.47 -8.12 9.16
C THR A 52 -29.81 -7.29 10.26
N ALA A 53 -30.54 -6.93 11.31
CA ALA A 53 -30.04 -6.11 12.42
C ALA A 53 -28.80 -6.74 13.11
N GLY A 54 -28.76 -8.06 13.26
CA GLY A 54 -27.63 -8.77 13.85
C GLY A 54 -26.36 -8.71 13.00
N ILE A 55 -26.52 -8.80 11.67
CA ILE A 55 -25.39 -8.74 10.73
C ILE A 55 -24.79 -7.33 10.69
N VAL A 56 -25.64 -6.30 10.74
CA VAL A 56 -25.18 -4.88 10.73
C VAL A 56 -24.45 -4.55 12.02
N ALA A 57 -24.92 -5.04 13.17
CA ALA A 57 -24.24 -4.84 14.46
C ALA A 57 -22.85 -5.50 14.44
N GLN A 58 -22.75 -6.72 13.93
CA GLN A 58 -21.48 -7.43 13.82
C GLN A 58 -20.49 -6.71 12.86
N TYR A 59 -20.99 -6.22 11.72
CA TYR A 59 -20.19 -5.43 10.80
C TYR A 59 -19.70 -4.11 11.40
N ALA A 60 -20.55 -3.45 12.20
CA ALA A 60 -20.19 -2.23 12.91
C ALA A 60 -19.10 -2.47 13.97
N ASP A 61 -19.17 -3.59 14.68
CA ASP A 61 -18.18 -4.01 15.66
C ASP A 61 -16.85 -4.39 14.97
N ASP A 62 -16.89 -5.15 13.89
CA ASP A 62 -15.72 -5.51 13.09
C ASP A 62 -15.03 -4.25 12.52
N LEU A 63 -15.81 -3.28 12.06
CA LEU A 63 -15.31 -2.01 11.55
C LEU A 63 -14.70 -1.15 12.67
N ALA A 64 -15.31 -1.12 13.83
CA ALA A 64 -14.80 -0.41 15.01
C ALA A 64 -13.46 -1.00 15.46
N ASP A 65 -13.33 -2.32 15.45
CA ASP A 65 -12.07 -3.00 15.76
C ASP A 65 -10.99 -2.75 14.69
N GLU A 66 -11.34 -2.76 13.40
CA GLU A 66 -10.42 -2.40 12.33
C GLU A 66 -9.94 -0.96 12.45
N LEU A 67 -10.81 -0.01 12.75
CA LEU A 67 -10.45 1.40 12.98
C LEU A 67 -9.54 1.56 14.21
N LYS A 68 -9.77 0.78 15.28
CA LYS A 68 -8.96 0.79 16.48
C LYS A 68 -7.56 0.19 16.26
N ILE A 69 -7.48 -0.89 15.47
CA ILE A 69 -6.21 -1.46 15.03
C ILE A 69 -5.45 -0.43 14.18
N ARG A 70 -6.14 0.24 13.28
CA ARG A 70 -5.56 1.24 12.38
C ARG A 70 -5.04 2.45 13.13
N SER A 71 -5.80 2.99 14.11
CA SER A 71 -5.33 4.12 14.93
C SER A 71 -4.08 3.76 15.75
N LYS A 72 -3.99 2.51 16.23
CA LYS A 72 -2.78 2.02 16.91
C LYS A 72 -1.59 1.84 15.98
N LEU A 73 -1.84 1.51 14.70
CA LEU A 73 -0.80 1.42 13.68
C LEU A 73 -0.30 2.83 13.30
N ASP A 74 -1.20 3.80 13.15
CA ASP A 74 -0.86 5.19 12.85
C ASP A 74 -0.02 5.84 13.96
N GLU A 75 -0.20 5.44 15.22
CA GLU A 75 0.65 5.89 16.35
C GLU A 75 2.06 5.26 16.34
N LYS A 76 2.23 4.13 15.67
CA LYS A 76 3.48 3.34 15.69
C LYS A 76 4.28 3.38 14.39
N LEU A 77 3.70 3.91 13.33
CA LEU A 77 4.33 3.92 12.01
C LEU A 77 4.63 5.35 11.58
N ASP A 78 5.90 5.63 11.36
CA ASP A 78 6.34 6.82 10.64
C ASP A 78 6.41 6.50 9.15
N VAL A 79 5.79 7.35 8.32
CA VAL A 79 5.67 7.14 6.88
C VAL A 79 6.33 8.28 6.13
N GLU A 80 7.46 8.01 5.51
CA GLU A 80 8.25 8.96 4.74
C GLU A 80 8.00 8.80 3.23
N TYR A 81 7.67 9.88 2.54
CA TYR A 81 7.54 9.85 1.09
C TYR A 81 8.91 9.74 0.42
N ALA A 82 9.16 8.63 -0.26
CA ALA A 82 10.43 8.36 -0.94
C ALA A 82 10.50 8.90 -2.37
N GLY A 83 9.35 9.16 -3.01
CA GLY A 83 9.30 9.68 -4.38
C GLY A 83 8.47 8.83 -5.34
N ILE A 84 8.66 9.09 -6.63
CA ILE A 84 8.08 8.30 -7.72
C ILE A 84 9.14 7.30 -8.18
N PHE A 85 8.74 6.02 -8.25
CA PHE A 85 9.60 4.92 -8.69
C PHE A 85 8.97 4.21 -9.89
N LYS A 86 9.81 3.83 -10.85
CA LYS A 86 9.43 2.89 -11.89
C LYS A 86 9.32 1.51 -11.26
N CYS A 87 8.18 0.84 -11.42
CA CYS A 87 7.99 -0.53 -10.97
C CYS A 87 7.98 -1.49 -12.15
N THR A 88 8.70 -2.59 -11.99
CA THR A 88 8.74 -3.74 -12.89
C THR A 88 8.49 -5.01 -12.08
N ALA A 89 8.42 -6.15 -12.74
CA ALA A 89 8.21 -7.41 -12.05
C ALA A 89 9.17 -8.49 -12.55
N TYR A 90 9.58 -9.38 -11.63
CA TYR A 90 10.31 -10.60 -11.93
C TYR A 90 9.62 -11.81 -11.32
N CYS A 91 9.74 -12.96 -11.97
CA CYS A 91 9.12 -14.19 -11.50
C CYS A 91 9.92 -14.84 -10.38
N THR A 92 9.25 -15.66 -9.58
CA THR A 92 9.86 -16.44 -8.49
C THR A 92 10.23 -17.86 -8.91
N GLU A 93 10.20 -18.17 -10.22
CA GLU A 93 10.61 -19.48 -10.73
C GLU A 93 12.06 -19.77 -10.38
N LYS A 94 12.35 -21.08 -10.21
CA LYS A 94 13.69 -21.59 -9.98
C LYS A 94 14.34 -21.94 -11.31
N TRP A 95 15.67 -22.12 -11.26
CA TRP A 95 16.44 -22.60 -12.42
C TRP A 95 15.65 -23.66 -13.25
N PRO A 96 15.66 -23.61 -14.59
CA PRO A 96 16.60 -22.87 -15.48
C PRO A 96 16.13 -21.50 -15.94
N HIS A 97 15.59 -20.71 -15.09
CA HIS A 97 14.87 -19.51 -15.40
C HIS A 97 15.76 -18.27 -15.70
N ILE A 98 15.22 -17.28 -16.41
CA ILE A 98 15.97 -16.09 -16.86
C ILE A 98 15.87 -14.90 -15.90
N CYS A 99 14.98 -14.93 -14.92
CA CYS A 99 14.88 -13.88 -13.91
C CYS A 99 15.83 -14.16 -12.74
N GLY A 100 16.78 -13.25 -12.52
CA GLY A 100 17.76 -13.37 -11.46
C GLY A 100 18.66 -14.61 -11.58
N THR A 101 19.00 -15.19 -10.45
CA THR A 101 19.88 -16.38 -10.36
C THR A 101 19.13 -17.70 -10.48
N GLY A 102 17.81 -17.70 -10.41
CA GLY A 102 16.96 -18.89 -10.39
C GLY A 102 17.14 -19.79 -9.14
N THR A 103 17.88 -19.33 -8.12
CA THR A 103 18.13 -20.10 -6.89
C THR A 103 16.95 -20.05 -5.92
N GLY A 104 16.05 -19.09 -6.07
CA GLY A 104 14.97 -18.79 -5.12
C GLY A 104 15.44 -18.07 -3.86
N ILE A 105 16.70 -17.59 -3.84
CA ILE A 105 17.29 -16.83 -2.74
C ILE A 105 17.64 -15.43 -3.23
N THR A 106 17.24 -14.42 -2.45
CA THR A 106 17.52 -13.01 -2.68
C THR A 106 18.98 -12.66 -2.40
N ALA A 107 19.41 -11.50 -2.85
CA ALA A 107 20.75 -10.99 -2.56
C ALA A 107 20.99 -10.69 -1.06
N SER A 108 19.93 -10.52 -0.26
CA SER A 108 20.02 -10.43 1.21
C SER A 108 20.12 -11.79 1.90
N GLY A 109 20.04 -12.89 1.14
CA GLY A 109 20.09 -14.26 1.67
C GLY A 109 18.74 -14.82 2.14
N GLN A 110 17.64 -14.08 1.95
CA GLN A 110 16.29 -14.54 2.29
C GLN A 110 15.67 -15.32 1.13
N PRO A 111 14.75 -16.26 1.39
CA PRO A 111 13.94 -16.84 0.33
C PRO A 111 13.12 -15.76 -0.39
N ILE A 112 13.06 -15.84 -1.72
CA ILE A 112 12.18 -14.96 -2.50
C ILE A 112 10.72 -15.30 -2.17
N GLN A 113 9.93 -14.29 -1.85
CA GLN A 113 8.50 -14.41 -1.59
C GLN A 113 7.74 -13.52 -2.56
N ALA A 114 6.89 -14.15 -3.39
CA ALA A 114 6.00 -13.40 -4.26
C ALA A 114 5.11 -12.45 -3.46
N ASP A 115 4.84 -11.28 -4.01
CA ASP A 115 4.01 -10.23 -3.41
C ASP A 115 4.52 -9.67 -2.06
N VAL A 116 5.74 -10.04 -1.66
CA VAL A 116 6.44 -9.52 -0.47
C VAL A 116 7.78 -8.92 -0.86
N THR A 117 8.62 -9.68 -1.55
CA THR A 117 9.99 -9.30 -1.90
C THR A 117 10.04 -8.30 -3.03
N VAL A 118 10.88 -7.28 -2.89
CA VAL A 118 11.28 -6.41 -3.99
C VAL A 118 12.80 -6.27 -4.06
N ALA A 119 13.29 -6.08 -5.29
CA ALA A 119 14.64 -5.60 -5.53
C ALA A 119 14.62 -4.08 -5.68
N ALA A 120 15.65 -3.41 -5.13
CA ALA A 120 15.80 -1.96 -5.22
C ALA A 120 17.29 -1.56 -5.19
N ASP A 121 17.56 -0.30 -5.48
CA ASP A 121 18.87 0.32 -5.30
C ASP A 121 19.17 0.46 -3.80
N GLN A 122 20.21 -0.23 -3.36
CA GLN A 122 20.58 -0.30 -1.94
C GLN A 122 21.10 1.03 -1.37
N THR A 123 21.41 1.99 -2.22
CA THR A 123 21.80 3.33 -1.78
C THR A 123 20.60 4.20 -1.41
N LEU A 124 19.42 3.89 -1.96
CA LEU A 124 18.16 4.59 -1.71
C LEU A 124 17.26 3.82 -0.74
N LEU A 125 17.14 2.52 -0.95
CA LEU A 125 16.27 1.62 -0.19
C LEU A 125 17.07 0.40 0.26
N PRO A 126 17.77 0.45 1.40
CA PRO A 126 18.56 -0.67 1.92
C PRO A 126 17.71 -1.93 2.20
N TYR A 127 18.36 -3.09 2.30
CA TYR A 127 17.68 -4.34 2.70
C TYR A 127 16.95 -4.18 4.03
N GLY A 128 15.75 -4.73 4.11
CA GLY A 128 14.87 -4.64 5.27
C GLY A 128 13.94 -3.43 5.23
N THR A 129 14.17 -2.46 4.34
CA THR A 129 13.25 -1.32 4.20
C THR A 129 11.86 -1.83 3.82
N VAL A 130 10.88 -1.46 4.61
CA VAL A 130 9.46 -1.70 4.30
C VAL A 130 8.95 -0.51 3.50
N VAL A 131 8.37 -0.79 2.34
CA VAL A 131 7.82 0.25 1.46
C VAL A 131 6.36 -0.01 1.18
N TYR A 132 5.59 1.06 1.10
CA TYR A 132 4.27 1.04 0.49
C TYR A 132 4.38 1.60 -0.94
N ILE A 133 3.94 0.83 -1.91
CA ILE A 133 3.89 1.19 -3.33
C ILE A 133 2.42 1.40 -3.69
N GLU A 134 2.07 2.58 -4.16
CA GLU A 134 0.70 2.92 -4.53
C GLU A 134 0.15 1.95 -5.58
N GLY A 135 -1.04 1.40 -5.34
CA GLY A 135 -1.68 0.44 -6.24
C GLY A 135 -1.08 -0.97 -6.26
N VAL A 136 0.07 -1.18 -5.59
CA VAL A 136 0.75 -2.48 -5.48
C VAL A 136 0.68 -3.04 -4.06
N GLY A 137 0.82 -2.17 -3.04
CA GLY A 137 0.75 -2.54 -1.62
C GLY A 137 2.11 -2.54 -0.91
N ILE A 138 2.13 -3.13 0.29
CA ILE A 138 3.34 -3.18 1.14
C ILE A 138 4.30 -4.24 0.62
N ARG A 139 5.59 -3.90 0.57
CA ARG A 139 6.69 -4.76 0.11
C ARG A 139 7.90 -4.57 1.02
N ILE A 140 8.81 -5.53 0.98
CA ILE A 140 10.07 -5.51 1.75
C ILE A 140 11.23 -5.58 0.76
N VAL A 141 12.18 -4.67 0.89
CA VAL A 141 13.41 -4.68 0.10
C VAL A 141 14.31 -5.82 0.60
N GLN A 142 14.42 -6.87 -0.17
CA GLN A 142 15.22 -8.06 0.16
C GLN A 142 16.19 -8.43 -0.95
N ASP A 143 16.04 -7.82 -2.12
CA ASP A 143 16.84 -8.15 -3.29
C ASP A 143 17.46 -6.92 -3.93
N LYS A 144 18.36 -7.15 -4.87
CA LYS A 144 18.96 -6.16 -5.76
C LYS A 144 19.14 -6.75 -7.15
N GLY A 145 19.12 -5.91 -8.16
CA GLY A 145 19.43 -6.29 -9.54
C GLY A 145 20.40 -5.32 -10.20
N ALA A 146 21.26 -5.79 -11.11
CA ALA A 146 22.19 -4.92 -11.81
C ALA A 146 21.46 -3.84 -12.63
N GLY A 147 20.24 -4.13 -13.11
CA GLY A 147 19.37 -3.18 -13.82
C GLY A 147 18.41 -2.39 -12.91
N VAL A 148 18.40 -2.65 -11.61
CA VAL A 148 17.50 -2.01 -10.65
C VAL A 148 18.29 -0.94 -9.90
N GLN A 149 18.39 0.25 -10.50
CA GLN A 149 19.19 1.36 -10.00
C GLN A 149 18.36 2.64 -9.93
N GLY A 150 18.70 3.52 -8.97
CA GLY A 150 17.97 4.76 -8.75
C GLY A 150 16.51 4.50 -8.34
N ASN A 151 15.60 5.32 -8.81
CA ASN A 151 14.16 5.20 -8.53
C ASN A 151 13.51 4.05 -9.35
N HIS A 152 14.01 2.84 -9.15
CA HIS A 152 13.51 1.63 -9.77
C HIS A 152 13.31 0.54 -8.72
N ILE A 153 12.14 -0.08 -8.74
CA ILE A 153 11.76 -1.23 -7.90
C ILE A 153 11.34 -2.36 -8.82
N ASP A 154 11.86 -3.56 -8.57
CA ASP A 154 11.47 -4.78 -9.28
C ASP A 154 10.77 -5.73 -8.31
N VAL A 155 9.48 -6.01 -8.56
CA VAL A 155 8.60 -6.73 -7.64
C VAL A 155 8.63 -8.21 -7.94
N ALA A 156 8.87 -9.04 -6.93
CA ALA A 156 8.74 -10.48 -7.05
C ALA A 156 7.26 -10.87 -7.16
N VAL A 157 6.89 -11.53 -8.24
CA VAL A 157 5.52 -11.99 -8.47
C VAL A 157 5.46 -13.50 -8.61
N SER A 158 4.32 -14.09 -8.25
CA SER A 158 4.08 -15.52 -8.41
C SER A 158 3.93 -15.91 -9.87
N GLY A 159 4.20 -17.19 -10.16
CA GLY A 159 4.00 -17.76 -11.48
C GLY A 159 5.25 -17.76 -12.35
N SER A 160 5.03 -17.91 -13.65
CA SER A 160 6.07 -18.01 -14.67
C SER A 160 6.63 -16.65 -15.07
N HIS A 161 7.69 -16.67 -15.87
CA HIS A 161 8.20 -15.46 -16.49
C HIS A 161 7.14 -14.75 -17.35
N GLU A 162 6.29 -15.52 -18.04
CA GLU A 162 5.19 -14.96 -18.83
C GLU A 162 4.15 -14.25 -17.95
N ASP A 163 3.90 -14.76 -16.73
CA ASP A 163 3.00 -14.12 -15.77
C ASP A 163 3.62 -12.82 -15.25
N ALA A 164 4.92 -12.80 -14.98
CA ALA A 164 5.62 -11.58 -14.63
C ALA A 164 5.51 -10.51 -15.73
N LEU A 165 5.64 -10.87 -17.00
CA LEU A 165 5.46 -9.94 -18.13
C LEU A 165 4.03 -9.37 -18.25
N LYS A 166 3.03 -10.03 -17.68
CA LYS A 166 1.63 -9.60 -17.68
C LYS A 166 1.23 -8.89 -16.39
N TRP A 167 2.18 -8.68 -15.48
CA TRP A 167 1.89 -8.03 -14.20
C TRP A 167 1.30 -6.63 -14.42
N THR A 168 0.20 -6.33 -13.73
CA THR A 168 -0.58 -5.10 -13.94
C THR A 168 0.00 -3.87 -13.26
N GLY A 169 1.00 -4.05 -12.40
CA GLY A 169 1.66 -2.97 -11.65
C GLY A 169 2.87 -2.36 -12.35
N TYR A 170 3.07 -2.60 -13.67
CA TYR A 170 4.11 -1.89 -14.42
C TYR A 170 3.81 -0.40 -14.51
N GLY A 171 4.84 0.43 -14.32
CA GLY A 171 4.71 1.87 -14.48
C GLY A 171 5.36 2.67 -13.37
N GLU A 172 5.00 3.94 -13.30
CA GLU A 172 5.45 4.84 -12.23
C GLU A 172 4.45 4.87 -11.10
N HIS A 173 4.94 4.68 -9.87
CA HIS A 173 4.13 4.65 -8.66
C HIS A 173 4.75 5.53 -7.59
N ARG A 174 3.92 6.15 -6.78
CA ARG A 174 4.37 6.81 -5.55
C ARG A 174 4.78 5.76 -4.52
N VAL A 175 5.89 6.01 -3.85
CA VAL A 175 6.46 5.08 -2.87
C VAL A 175 6.70 5.80 -1.55
N TRP A 176 6.38 5.12 -0.46
CA TRP A 176 6.63 5.57 0.90
C TRP A 176 7.41 4.51 1.67
N ILE A 177 8.32 4.96 2.50
CA ILE A 177 9.04 4.13 3.46
C ILE A 177 8.22 4.09 4.74
N ILE A 178 8.00 2.90 5.26
CA ILE A 178 7.32 2.68 6.54
C ILE A 178 8.40 2.36 7.59
N LYS A 179 8.43 3.14 8.67
CA LYS A 179 9.34 2.97 9.80
C LYS A 179 8.52 2.68 11.04
N GLU A 180 9.04 1.82 11.93
CA GLU A 180 8.50 1.74 13.29
C GLU A 180 8.94 2.98 14.07
N THR A 181 8.01 3.61 14.78
CA THR A 181 8.34 4.64 15.77
C THR A 181 8.76 3.94 17.06
N ASP A 182 9.94 4.27 17.56
CA ASP A 182 10.48 3.79 18.85
C ASP A 182 9.57 4.16 20.05
#